data_38baaaedd88cf97142452f91b676e6a3
#
_entry.id   38baaaedd88cf97142452f91b676e6a3
#
_cell.length_a   1.000
_cell.length_b   1.000
_cell.length_c   1.000
_cell.angle_alpha   90.00
_cell.angle_beta   90.00
_cell.angle_gamma   90.00
#
_symmetry.space_group_name_H-M   'P 1'
#
loop_
_entity.id
_entity.type
_entity.pdbx_description
1 polymer ?
#
loop_
_entity_poly.entity_id
_entity_poly.type
_entity_poly.pdbx_seq_one_letter_code
_entity_poly.pdbx_strand_id
1 'polypeptide(L)'
;AIYIFVTYNFCTTVCYTAINLPYGSLSAMMTRISSERDMLSVVRMGLSPLGKIIAVTCTTPLVKLFGNDQAAWVKTMTVWAVIALILLLICFINCKETVVIAGQEKAEKVPVKKGLKLLLTNQYFWAVLLLWMFQSVSFSVSGTILPYYCKYIFHNDTWLYSALYLTEILTLVVCIFLCAPLIRKYGKRNIALAGSGIALVGQLLFFLNPYSVPWMVMSCVTRAIGLAPLNAVVFGMIGDVVEFGQWKTHVRQESLIFAGGSIGTKVGAGVASAAMTGLLSLGGYISTASGSVTQPDSALHMIVNIYKGGPLI
;
A
#
# COMPACT_ATOMS: atom_id res chain seq x y z
N ALA A 1 22.46 -4.08 17.13
CA ALA A 1 21.44 -4.87 16.45
C ALA A 1 20.11 -4.89 17.23
N ILE A 2 20.10 -5.34 18.51
CA ILE A 2 18.87 -5.46 19.35
C ILE A 2 18.14 -4.11 19.50
N TYR A 3 18.85 -3.03 19.81
CA TYR A 3 18.27 -1.69 19.95
C TYR A 3 17.53 -1.26 18.66
N ILE A 4 18.16 -1.41 17.49
CA ILE A 4 17.57 -1.07 16.20
C ILE A 4 16.34 -1.94 15.94
N PHE A 5 16.42 -3.23 16.22
CA PHE A 5 15.29 -4.15 16.06
C PHE A 5 14.09 -3.74 16.92
N VAL A 6 14.31 -3.46 18.19
CA VAL A 6 13.25 -3.08 19.15
C VAL A 6 12.64 -1.73 18.76
N THR A 7 13.45 -0.70 18.54
CA THR A 7 12.96 0.66 18.20
C THR A 7 12.26 0.70 16.86
N TYR A 8 12.78 0.02 15.83
CA TYR A 8 12.15 -0.07 14.53
C TYR A 8 10.77 -0.77 14.61
N ASN A 9 10.68 -1.93 15.27
CA ASN A 9 9.42 -2.64 15.44
C ASN A 9 8.43 -1.86 16.32
N PHE A 10 8.89 -1.18 17.35
CA PHE A 10 8.03 -0.33 18.16
C PHE A 10 7.42 0.80 17.32
N CYS A 11 8.21 1.52 16.56
CA CYS A 11 7.70 2.60 15.71
C CYS A 11 6.79 2.08 14.59
N THR A 12 7.20 1.06 13.84
CA THR A 12 6.47 0.58 12.65
C THR A 12 5.26 -0.28 12.99
N THR A 13 5.28 -0.98 14.13
CA THR A 13 4.17 -1.86 14.50
C THR A 13 3.27 -1.21 15.53
N VAL A 14 3.80 -0.70 16.65
CA VAL A 14 2.97 -0.17 17.72
C VAL A 14 2.50 1.25 17.41
N CYS A 15 3.42 2.20 17.23
CA CYS A 15 3.06 3.61 17.02
C CYS A 15 2.28 3.81 15.72
N TYR A 16 2.73 3.23 14.63
CA TYR A 16 2.04 3.33 13.34
C TYR A 16 0.63 2.72 13.39
N THR A 17 0.47 1.55 14.02
CA THR A 17 -0.85 0.92 14.12
C THR A 17 -1.79 1.71 15.02
N ALA A 18 -1.30 2.27 16.13
CA ALA A 18 -2.07 3.10 17.05
C ALA A 18 -2.65 4.35 16.36
N ILE A 19 -1.93 4.93 15.41
CA ILE A 19 -2.38 6.10 14.63
C ILE A 19 -3.25 5.66 13.44
N ASN A 20 -2.83 4.62 12.71
CA ASN A 20 -3.45 4.25 11.45
C ASN A 20 -4.82 3.61 11.61
N LEU A 21 -5.09 2.86 12.70
CA LEU A 21 -6.39 2.23 12.92
C LEU A 21 -7.51 3.25 13.16
N PRO A 22 -7.40 4.22 14.10
CA PRO A 22 -8.42 5.25 14.26
C PRO A 22 -8.58 6.10 12.98
N TYR A 23 -7.48 6.50 12.37
CA TYR A 23 -7.52 7.27 11.12
C TYR A 23 -8.18 6.48 9.97
N GLY A 24 -7.95 5.17 9.90
CA GLY A 24 -8.59 4.29 8.92
C GLY A 24 -10.10 4.19 9.11
N SER A 25 -10.54 3.97 10.36
CA SER A 25 -11.97 3.85 10.69
C SER A 25 -12.73 5.17 10.58
N LEU A 26 -12.06 6.31 10.74
CA LEU A 26 -12.66 7.64 10.68
C LEU A 26 -13.43 7.87 9.38
N SER A 27 -12.94 7.42 8.24
CA SER A 27 -13.61 7.57 6.95
C SER A 27 -14.99 6.90 6.89
N ALA A 28 -15.21 5.82 7.64
CA ALA A 28 -16.49 5.14 7.75
C ALA A 28 -17.43 5.81 8.77
N MET A 29 -16.86 6.61 9.67
CA MET A 29 -17.61 7.34 10.72
C MET A 29 -17.98 8.77 10.32
N MET A 30 -17.36 9.33 9.28
CA MET A 30 -17.63 10.68 8.80
C MET A 30 -18.95 10.80 8.01
N THR A 31 -19.37 9.76 7.30
CA THR A 31 -20.61 9.79 6.50
C THR A 31 -21.21 8.40 6.32
N ARG A 32 -22.56 8.35 6.22
CA ARG A 32 -23.33 7.15 5.85
C ARG A 32 -23.53 7.02 4.35
N ILE A 33 -23.29 8.08 3.59
CA ILE A 33 -23.54 8.10 2.16
C ILE A 33 -22.38 7.40 1.44
N SER A 34 -22.68 6.29 0.76
CA SER A 34 -21.66 5.46 0.09
C SER A 34 -20.84 6.26 -0.93
N SER A 35 -21.48 7.15 -1.72
CA SER A 35 -20.76 7.96 -2.72
C SER A 35 -19.77 8.96 -2.10
N GLU A 36 -20.04 9.48 -0.92
CA GLU A 36 -19.12 10.37 -0.21
C GLU A 36 -17.94 9.59 0.36
N ARG A 37 -18.18 8.39 0.90
CA ARG A 37 -17.09 7.49 1.34
C ARG A 37 -16.17 7.09 0.20
N ASP A 38 -16.74 6.85 -0.98
CA ASP A 38 -15.95 6.54 -2.17
C ASP A 38 -15.06 7.72 -2.57
N MET A 39 -15.60 8.95 -2.50
CA MET A 39 -14.82 10.15 -2.74
C MET A 39 -13.71 10.35 -1.70
N LEU A 40 -13.99 10.13 -0.41
CA LEU A 40 -12.98 10.14 0.65
C LEU A 40 -11.88 9.11 0.38
N SER A 41 -12.24 7.91 -0.08
CA SER A 41 -11.28 6.87 -0.47
C SER A 41 -10.41 7.32 -1.64
N VAL A 42 -11.00 7.87 -2.69
CA VAL A 42 -10.27 8.40 -3.86
C VAL A 42 -9.27 9.48 -3.46
N VAL A 43 -9.71 10.47 -2.68
CA VAL A 43 -8.85 11.57 -2.23
C VAL A 43 -7.72 11.06 -1.35
N ARG A 44 -8.02 10.19 -0.39
CA ARG A 44 -7.03 9.59 0.50
C ARG A 44 -5.97 8.81 -0.26
N MET A 45 -6.40 7.92 -1.17
CA MET A 45 -5.49 7.06 -1.93
C MET A 45 -4.76 7.81 -3.04
N GLY A 46 -5.32 8.91 -3.55
CA GLY A 46 -4.66 9.78 -4.51
C GLY A 46 -3.59 10.69 -3.86
N LEU A 47 -3.86 11.23 -2.67
CA LEU A 47 -2.92 12.13 -1.99
C LEU A 47 -1.79 11.39 -1.24
N SER A 48 -2.04 10.16 -0.76
CA SER A 48 -1.05 9.40 0.00
C SER A 48 0.28 9.17 -0.75
N PRO A 49 0.30 8.75 -2.04
CA PRO A 49 1.54 8.62 -2.80
C PRO A 49 2.24 9.94 -3.04
N LEU A 50 1.50 11.05 -3.20
CA LEU A 50 2.09 12.39 -3.36
C LEU A 50 2.84 12.80 -2.10
N GLY A 51 2.25 12.58 -0.92
CA GLY A 51 2.93 12.80 0.36
C GLY A 51 4.23 12.00 0.49
N LYS A 52 4.22 10.73 0.04
CA LYS A 52 5.41 9.88 0.02
C LYS A 52 6.50 10.44 -0.91
N ILE A 53 6.14 10.88 -2.12
CA ILE A 53 7.08 11.50 -3.07
C ILE A 53 7.72 12.74 -2.43
N ILE A 54 6.92 13.65 -1.87
CA ILE A 54 7.41 14.86 -1.21
C ILE A 54 8.38 14.51 -0.09
N ALA A 55 8.00 13.60 0.80
CA ALA A 55 8.85 13.18 1.91
C ALA A 55 10.19 12.62 1.43
N VAL A 56 10.18 11.68 0.48
CA VAL A 56 11.41 11.07 -0.05
C VAL A 56 12.29 12.07 -0.77
N THR A 57 11.70 12.91 -1.63
CA THR A 57 12.44 13.88 -2.45
C THR A 57 13.05 15.00 -1.60
N CYS A 58 12.33 15.48 -0.58
CA CYS A 58 12.80 16.59 0.26
C CYS A 58 13.77 16.15 1.36
N THR A 59 13.76 14.88 1.76
CA THR A 59 14.62 14.40 2.87
C THR A 59 16.11 14.57 2.55
N THR A 60 16.57 14.12 1.38
CA THR A 60 17.99 14.21 1.01
C THR A 60 18.52 15.65 0.93
N PRO A 61 17.82 16.61 0.29
CA PRO A 61 18.21 18.01 0.33
C PRO A 61 18.26 18.59 1.74
N LEU A 62 17.27 18.28 2.59
CA LEU A 62 17.22 18.75 3.98
C LEU A 62 18.42 18.23 4.80
N VAL A 63 18.78 16.94 4.66
CA VAL A 63 19.95 16.38 5.31
C VAL A 63 21.24 17.08 4.88
N LYS A 64 21.38 17.39 3.60
CA LYS A 64 22.53 18.14 3.06
C LYS A 64 22.59 19.56 3.62
N LEU A 65 21.45 20.25 3.74
CA LEU A 65 21.36 21.59 4.32
C LEU A 65 21.76 21.62 5.80
N PHE A 66 21.51 20.55 6.55
CA PHE A 66 21.86 20.47 7.97
C PHE A 66 23.27 19.93 8.26
N GLY A 67 24.09 19.67 7.23
CA GLY A 67 25.50 19.32 7.38
C GLY A 67 25.88 17.89 7.00
N ASN A 68 24.91 17.06 6.52
CA ASN A 68 25.11 15.69 6.02
C ASN A 68 25.80 14.73 7.01
N ASP A 69 25.63 14.96 8.30
CA ASP A 69 26.13 14.15 9.40
C ASP A 69 24.99 13.39 10.11
N GLN A 70 25.31 12.61 11.12
CA GLN A 70 24.31 11.90 11.91
C GLN A 70 23.33 12.86 12.61
N ALA A 71 23.81 14.02 13.07
CA ALA A 71 22.96 15.02 13.69
C ALA A 71 22.01 15.67 12.68
N ALA A 72 22.44 15.84 11.41
CA ALA A 72 21.60 16.32 10.32
C ALA A 72 20.40 15.38 10.04
N TRP A 73 20.60 14.07 10.10
CA TRP A 73 19.51 13.10 9.99
C TRP A 73 18.51 13.25 11.14
N VAL A 74 18.96 13.40 12.37
CA VAL A 74 18.09 13.60 13.53
C VAL A 74 17.27 14.88 13.36
N LYS A 75 17.90 16.00 12.99
CA LYS A 75 17.22 17.29 12.74
C LYS A 75 16.15 17.15 11.63
N THR A 76 16.52 16.52 10.52
CA THR A 76 15.59 16.30 9.39
C THR A 76 14.38 15.46 9.81
N MET A 77 14.59 14.36 10.54
CA MET A 77 13.49 13.53 11.03
C MET A 77 12.63 14.26 12.06
N THR A 78 13.22 15.15 12.88
CA THR A 78 12.45 16.01 13.79
C THR A 78 11.57 16.99 13.04
N VAL A 79 12.05 17.60 11.96
CA VAL A 79 11.22 18.47 11.10
C VAL A 79 10.03 17.70 10.53
N TRP A 80 10.25 16.50 9.98
CA TRP A 80 9.15 15.65 9.49
C TRP A 80 8.18 15.24 10.60
N ALA A 81 8.64 14.95 11.80
CA ALA A 81 7.80 14.62 12.94
C ALA A 81 6.91 15.80 13.35
N VAL A 82 7.44 17.03 13.36
CA VAL A 82 6.67 18.25 13.66
C VAL A 82 5.62 18.50 12.59
N ILE A 83 5.97 18.37 11.30
CA ILE A 83 5.01 18.51 10.19
C ILE A 83 3.89 17.47 10.33
N ALA A 84 4.24 16.21 10.59
CA ALA A 84 3.26 15.13 10.77
C ALA A 84 2.34 15.41 11.97
N LEU A 85 2.87 15.89 13.09
CA LEU A 85 2.08 16.28 14.27
C LEU A 85 1.08 17.39 13.94
N ILE A 86 1.53 18.45 13.25
CA ILE A 86 0.66 19.56 12.83
C ILE A 86 -0.47 19.05 11.94
N LEU A 87 -0.16 18.21 10.94
CA LEU A 87 -1.17 17.65 10.04
C LEU A 87 -2.17 16.74 10.75
N LEU A 88 -1.71 15.95 11.73
CA LEU A 88 -2.58 15.13 12.57
C LEU A 88 -3.48 15.98 13.46
N LEU A 89 -2.99 17.09 14.03
CA LEU A 89 -3.79 18.03 14.81
C LEU A 89 -4.84 18.73 13.94
N ILE A 90 -4.48 19.15 12.74
CA ILE A 90 -5.42 19.71 11.75
C ILE A 90 -6.52 18.68 11.42
N CYS A 91 -6.15 17.43 11.19
CA CYS A 91 -7.10 16.35 10.95
C CYS A 91 -8.04 16.16 12.15
N PHE A 92 -7.51 16.11 13.37
CA PHE A 92 -8.29 15.95 14.61
C PHE A 92 -9.30 17.07 14.82
N ILE A 93 -8.91 18.32 14.55
CA ILE A 93 -9.79 19.48 14.74
C ILE A 93 -10.91 19.54 13.70
N ASN A 94 -10.59 19.21 12.44
CA ASN A 94 -11.53 19.40 11.32
C ASN A 94 -12.38 18.16 11.02
N CYS A 95 -11.88 16.95 11.27
CA CYS A 95 -12.62 15.72 11.00
C CYS A 95 -13.47 15.34 12.22
N LYS A 96 -14.80 15.40 12.06
CA LYS A 96 -15.74 15.04 13.12
C LYS A 96 -16.45 13.74 12.77
N GLU A 97 -16.71 12.93 13.77
CA GLU A 97 -17.56 11.76 13.67
C GLU A 97 -19.02 12.23 13.61
N THR A 98 -19.63 12.18 12.42
CA THR A 98 -21.01 12.64 12.22
C THR A 98 -22.01 11.49 12.27
N VAL A 99 -21.51 10.25 12.13
CA VAL A 99 -22.36 9.06 12.21
C VAL A 99 -22.66 8.74 13.66
N VAL A 100 -23.59 9.49 14.27
CA VAL A 100 -24.16 9.13 15.56
C VAL A 100 -25.08 7.93 15.35
N ILE A 101 -24.75 6.81 15.95
CA ILE A 101 -25.59 5.61 15.91
C ILE A 101 -26.69 5.83 16.95
N ALA A 102 -27.91 6.07 16.48
CA ALA A 102 -29.08 6.14 17.36
C ALA A 102 -29.15 4.83 18.18
N GLY A 103 -29.05 4.96 19.51
CA GLY A 103 -29.06 3.82 20.44
C GLY A 103 -27.67 3.41 20.98
N GLN A 104 -26.57 4.06 20.59
CA GLN A 104 -25.24 3.75 21.10
C GLN A 104 -24.97 4.25 22.55
N GLU A 105 -25.86 5.05 23.12
CA GLU A 105 -25.81 5.39 24.57
C GLU A 105 -25.91 4.16 25.47
N LYS A 106 -26.33 3.00 24.93
CA LYS A 106 -26.42 1.69 25.62
C LYS A 106 -25.84 0.54 24.77
N ALA A 107 -24.94 0.79 23.84
CA ALA A 107 -24.29 -0.32 23.16
C ALA A 107 -23.46 -1.10 24.20
N GLU A 108 -23.95 -2.26 24.60
CA GLU A 108 -23.18 -3.23 25.40
C GLU A 108 -21.80 -3.38 24.77
N LYS A 109 -20.76 -3.11 25.53
CA LYS A 109 -19.37 -3.35 25.09
C LYS A 109 -19.24 -4.81 24.72
N VAL A 110 -19.37 -5.12 23.44
CA VAL A 110 -19.28 -6.49 22.95
C VAL A 110 -17.87 -7.00 23.31
N PRO A 111 -17.78 -8.10 24.07
CA PRO A 111 -16.48 -8.69 24.41
C PRO A 111 -15.68 -8.93 23.14
N VAL A 112 -14.38 -8.58 23.14
CA VAL A 112 -13.48 -8.71 21.96
C VAL A 112 -13.56 -10.11 21.33
N LYS A 113 -13.65 -11.17 22.16
CA LYS A 113 -13.80 -12.55 21.68
C LYS A 113 -15.08 -12.75 20.87
N LYS A 114 -16.22 -12.18 21.31
CA LYS A 114 -17.49 -12.28 20.58
C LYS A 114 -17.42 -11.46 19.28
N GLY A 115 -16.83 -10.26 19.34
CA GLY A 115 -16.60 -9.44 18.16
C GLY A 115 -15.73 -10.15 17.10
N LEU A 116 -14.63 -10.77 17.51
CA LEU A 116 -13.75 -11.53 16.63
C LEU A 116 -14.47 -12.73 15.99
N LYS A 117 -15.26 -13.47 16.77
CA LYS A 117 -16.05 -14.59 16.23
C LYS A 117 -17.05 -14.12 15.17
N LEU A 118 -17.75 -13.02 15.41
CA LEU A 118 -18.70 -12.44 14.45
C LEU A 118 -17.99 -11.94 13.17
N LEU A 119 -16.80 -11.34 13.32
CA LEU A 119 -15.98 -10.93 12.21
C LEU A 119 -15.57 -12.10 11.31
N LEU A 120 -15.11 -13.19 11.89
CA LEU A 120 -14.68 -14.38 11.16
C LEU A 120 -15.84 -15.08 10.43
N THR A 121 -17.08 -14.86 10.84
CA THR A 121 -18.28 -15.37 10.15
C THR A 121 -18.74 -14.48 8.97
N ASN A 122 -18.12 -13.31 8.80
CA ASN A 122 -18.42 -12.41 7.70
C ASN A 122 -17.61 -12.79 6.45
N GLN A 123 -18.27 -13.37 5.46
CA GLN A 123 -17.62 -13.81 4.21
C GLN A 123 -16.95 -12.67 3.43
N TYR A 124 -17.50 -11.45 3.45
CA TYR A 124 -16.94 -10.30 2.77
C TYR A 124 -15.68 -9.76 3.47
N PHE A 125 -15.58 -9.97 4.78
CA PHE A 125 -14.35 -9.68 5.51
C PHE A 125 -13.18 -10.50 4.96
N TRP A 126 -13.35 -11.80 4.75
CA TRP A 126 -12.31 -12.66 4.19
C TRP A 126 -11.94 -12.25 2.76
N ALA A 127 -12.93 -11.88 1.93
CA ALA A 127 -12.68 -11.41 0.57
C ALA A 127 -11.81 -10.14 0.56
N VAL A 128 -12.12 -9.15 1.41
CA VAL A 128 -11.35 -7.90 1.50
C VAL A 128 -9.97 -8.14 2.13
N LEU A 129 -9.87 -9.00 3.15
CA LEU A 129 -8.59 -9.36 3.77
C LEU A 129 -7.64 -10.02 2.75
N LEU A 130 -8.13 -11.00 2.00
CA LEU A 130 -7.34 -11.67 0.95
C LEU A 130 -6.95 -10.70 -0.15
N LEU A 131 -7.88 -9.85 -0.61
CA LEU A 131 -7.60 -8.82 -1.61
C LEU A 131 -6.47 -7.90 -1.17
N TRP A 132 -6.50 -7.41 0.06
CA TRP A 132 -5.44 -6.57 0.61
C TRP A 132 -4.12 -7.33 0.78
N MET A 133 -4.18 -8.59 1.18
CA MET A 133 -3.00 -9.43 1.32
C MET A 133 -2.31 -9.63 -0.04
N PHE A 134 -3.04 -10.05 -1.06
CA PHE A 134 -2.50 -10.26 -2.41
C PHE A 134 -2.00 -8.96 -3.04
N GLN A 135 -2.75 -7.87 -2.89
CA GLN A 135 -2.31 -6.55 -3.35
C GLN A 135 -0.99 -6.13 -2.68
N SER A 136 -0.85 -6.39 -1.38
CA SER A 136 0.39 -6.09 -0.64
C SER A 136 1.56 -6.97 -1.10
N VAL A 137 1.32 -8.26 -1.38
CA VAL A 137 2.32 -9.16 -1.95
C VAL A 137 2.80 -8.62 -3.30
N SER A 138 1.89 -8.37 -4.22
CA SER A 138 2.20 -7.88 -5.57
C SER A 138 2.99 -6.57 -5.53
N PHE A 139 2.56 -5.61 -4.68
CA PHE A 139 3.23 -4.32 -4.52
C PHE A 139 4.62 -4.46 -3.91
N SER A 140 4.77 -5.31 -2.88
CA SER A 140 6.06 -5.55 -2.21
C SER A 140 7.05 -6.24 -3.13
N VAL A 141 6.62 -7.26 -3.87
CA VAL A 141 7.48 -7.95 -4.84
C VAL A 141 7.93 -6.98 -5.92
N SER A 142 7.01 -6.25 -6.57
CA SER A 142 7.35 -5.29 -7.63
C SER A 142 8.32 -4.22 -7.15
N GLY A 143 8.04 -3.60 -6.00
CA GLY A 143 8.87 -2.52 -5.45
C GLY A 143 10.26 -2.98 -5.01
N THR A 144 10.40 -4.22 -4.53
CA THR A 144 11.68 -4.74 -4.07
C THR A 144 12.54 -5.26 -5.21
N ILE A 145 11.96 -5.92 -6.23
CA ILE A 145 12.73 -6.51 -7.32
C ILE A 145 13.13 -5.48 -8.40
N LEU A 146 12.37 -4.40 -8.56
CA LEU A 146 12.61 -3.39 -9.59
C LEU A 146 14.02 -2.76 -9.54
N PRO A 147 14.60 -2.38 -8.38
CA PRO A 147 15.98 -1.91 -8.30
C PRO A 147 16.99 -2.95 -8.79
N TYR A 148 16.81 -4.22 -8.41
CA TYR A 148 17.68 -5.31 -8.87
C TYR A 148 17.58 -5.47 -10.38
N TYR A 149 16.37 -5.37 -10.92
CA TYR A 149 16.12 -5.44 -12.36
C TYR A 149 16.85 -4.33 -13.11
N CYS A 150 16.72 -3.10 -12.67
CA CYS A 150 17.39 -1.94 -13.28
C CYS A 150 18.92 -2.09 -13.21
N LYS A 151 19.46 -2.53 -12.09
CA LYS A 151 20.89 -2.66 -11.86
C LYS A 151 21.52 -3.80 -12.69
N TYR A 152 20.93 -5.00 -12.64
CA TYR A 152 21.58 -6.21 -13.18
C TYR A 152 21.15 -6.54 -14.61
N ILE A 153 19.93 -6.17 -15.02
CA ILE A 153 19.44 -6.49 -16.38
C ILE A 153 19.65 -5.31 -17.32
N PHE A 154 19.33 -4.08 -16.87
CA PHE A 154 19.52 -2.88 -17.70
C PHE A 154 20.88 -2.19 -17.49
N HIS A 155 21.72 -2.70 -16.58
CA HIS A 155 23.01 -2.11 -16.24
C HIS A 155 22.93 -0.61 -15.91
N ASN A 156 21.81 -0.20 -15.32
CA ASN A 156 21.52 1.18 -14.94
C ASN A 156 21.06 1.25 -13.49
N ASP A 157 21.94 1.64 -12.59
CA ASP A 157 21.70 1.75 -11.17
C ASP A 157 21.46 3.20 -10.69
N THR A 158 21.43 4.17 -11.62
CA THR A 158 21.37 5.58 -11.27
C THR A 158 19.96 6.19 -11.39
N TRP A 159 19.46 6.36 -12.61
CA TRP A 159 18.22 7.13 -12.84
C TRP A 159 17.02 6.28 -13.29
N LEU A 160 17.26 5.13 -13.91
CA LEU A 160 16.19 4.34 -14.54
C LEU A 160 15.16 3.85 -13.52
N TYR A 161 15.62 3.36 -12.36
CA TYR A 161 14.72 2.97 -11.27
C TYR A 161 13.83 4.13 -10.83
N SER A 162 14.43 5.30 -10.58
CA SER A 162 13.68 6.49 -10.14
C SER A 162 12.68 6.95 -11.19
N ALA A 163 13.06 6.91 -12.47
CA ALA A 163 12.17 7.29 -13.57
C ALA A 163 10.98 6.33 -13.69
N LEU A 164 11.22 5.00 -13.67
CA LEU A 164 10.16 4.00 -13.72
C LEU A 164 9.21 4.12 -12.51
N TYR A 165 9.77 4.26 -11.32
CA TYR A 165 9.01 4.40 -10.08
C TYR A 165 8.14 5.66 -10.07
N LEU A 166 8.71 6.81 -10.48
CA LEU A 166 7.95 8.06 -10.59
C LEU A 166 6.86 7.96 -11.65
N THR A 167 7.16 7.39 -12.81
CA THR A 167 6.19 7.17 -13.89
C THR A 167 5.03 6.32 -13.39
N GLU A 168 5.30 5.20 -12.70
CA GLU A 168 4.27 4.32 -12.14
C GLU A 168 3.40 5.05 -11.12
N ILE A 169 4.01 5.76 -10.16
CA ILE A 169 3.26 6.47 -9.11
C ILE A 169 2.45 7.65 -9.68
N LEU A 170 3.03 8.46 -10.56
CA LEU A 170 2.31 9.58 -11.15
C LEU A 170 1.11 9.11 -11.99
N THR A 171 1.31 8.07 -12.79
CA THR A 171 0.22 7.43 -13.54
C THR A 171 -0.86 6.92 -12.61
N LEU A 172 -0.49 6.22 -11.54
CA LEU A 172 -1.42 5.71 -10.52
C LEU A 172 -2.26 6.85 -9.92
N VAL A 173 -1.62 7.93 -9.48
CA VAL A 173 -2.29 9.08 -8.85
C VAL A 173 -3.28 9.72 -9.81
N VAL A 174 -2.86 10.04 -11.04
CA VAL A 174 -3.74 10.63 -12.06
C VAL A 174 -4.95 9.73 -12.32
N CYS A 175 -4.71 8.44 -12.51
CA CYS A 175 -5.79 7.48 -12.79
C CYS A 175 -6.72 7.28 -11.60
N ILE A 176 -6.26 7.35 -10.35
CA ILE A 176 -7.13 7.30 -9.16
C ILE A 176 -8.16 8.42 -9.20
N PHE A 177 -7.75 9.66 -9.49
CA PHE A 177 -8.68 10.78 -9.59
C PHE A 177 -9.63 10.64 -10.78
N LEU A 178 -9.14 10.14 -11.92
CA LEU A 178 -9.98 9.88 -13.09
C LEU A 178 -11.00 8.75 -12.87
N CYS A 179 -10.75 7.85 -11.92
CA CYS A 179 -11.69 6.78 -11.57
C CYS A 179 -12.94 7.28 -10.82
N ALA A 180 -12.91 8.46 -10.18
CA ALA A 180 -14.03 8.95 -9.37
C ALA A 180 -15.38 8.99 -10.13
N PRO A 181 -15.50 9.58 -11.33
CA PRO A 181 -16.74 9.57 -12.09
C PRO A 181 -17.12 8.16 -12.59
N LEU A 182 -16.13 7.31 -12.88
CA LEU A 182 -16.36 5.94 -13.33
C LEU A 182 -16.96 5.07 -12.22
N ILE A 183 -16.47 5.23 -10.98
CA ILE A 183 -16.97 4.53 -9.78
C ILE A 183 -18.46 4.87 -9.57
N ARG A 184 -18.84 6.14 -9.71
CA ARG A 184 -20.24 6.57 -9.60
C ARG A 184 -21.14 5.94 -10.67
N LYS A 185 -20.63 5.80 -11.89
CA LYS A 185 -21.41 5.30 -13.03
C LYS A 185 -21.53 3.77 -13.07
N TYR A 186 -20.44 3.05 -12.83
CA TYR A 186 -20.36 1.59 -13.03
C TYR A 186 -20.29 0.79 -11.72
N GLY A 187 -20.13 1.45 -10.58
CA GLY A 187 -20.02 0.82 -9.27
C GLY A 187 -18.62 0.28 -8.96
N LYS A 188 -18.32 0.15 -7.66
CA LYS A 188 -16.99 -0.23 -7.15
C LYS A 188 -16.50 -1.57 -7.68
N ARG A 189 -17.36 -2.61 -7.63
CA ARG A 189 -17.00 -3.97 -8.03
C ARG A 189 -16.56 -4.06 -9.48
N ASN A 190 -17.36 -3.50 -10.40
CA ASN A 190 -17.12 -3.62 -11.83
C ASN A 190 -15.85 -2.86 -12.23
N ILE A 191 -15.63 -1.69 -11.64
CA ILE A 191 -14.44 -0.88 -11.89
C ILE A 191 -13.19 -1.57 -11.35
N ALA A 192 -13.25 -2.17 -10.14
CA ALA A 192 -12.13 -2.94 -9.60
C ALA A 192 -11.77 -4.15 -10.46
N LEU A 193 -12.78 -4.90 -10.94
CA LEU A 193 -12.56 -6.06 -11.82
C LEU A 193 -11.98 -5.65 -13.18
N ALA A 194 -12.53 -4.60 -13.81
CA ALA A 194 -11.99 -4.08 -15.06
C ALA A 194 -10.55 -3.60 -14.90
N GLY A 195 -10.26 -2.89 -13.81
CA GLY A 195 -8.91 -2.45 -13.47
C GLY A 195 -7.95 -3.61 -13.28
N SER A 196 -8.33 -4.64 -12.51
CA SER A 196 -7.51 -5.84 -12.32
C SER A 196 -7.21 -6.54 -13.64
N GLY A 197 -8.18 -6.61 -14.55
CA GLY A 197 -7.98 -7.14 -15.91
C GLY A 197 -6.93 -6.33 -16.69
N ILE A 198 -7.01 -4.99 -16.65
CA ILE A 198 -6.01 -4.12 -17.30
C ILE A 198 -4.63 -4.31 -16.66
N ALA A 199 -4.54 -4.45 -15.33
CA ALA A 199 -3.27 -4.69 -14.64
C ALA A 199 -2.63 -6.00 -15.05
N LEU A 200 -3.44 -7.07 -15.20
CA LEU A 200 -2.98 -8.37 -15.73
C LEU A 200 -2.43 -8.23 -17.17
N VAL A 201 -3.16 -7.53 -18.05
CA VAL A 201 -2.66 -7.25 -19.42
C VAL A 201 -1.35 -6.48 -19.36
N GLY A 202 -1.24 -5.47 -18.50
CA GLY A 202 0.00 -4.71 -18.31
C GLY A 202 1.18 -5.60 -17.88
N GLN A 203 0.95 -6.56 -16.99
CA GLN A 203 1.99 -7.52 -16.59
C GLN A 203 2.32 -8.51 -17.71
N LEU A 204 1.32 -8.96 -18.47
CA LEU A 204 1.55 -9.86 -19.62
C LEU A 204 2.33 -9.18 -20.75
N LEU A 205 2.15 -7.88 -20.97
CA LEU A 205 2.97 -7.12 -21.94
C LEU A 205 4.46 -7.21 -21.63
N PHE A 206 4.84 -7.28 -20.34
CA PHE A 206 6.22 -7.45 -19.95
C PHE A 206 6.83 -8.79 -20.40
N PHE A 207 6.02 -9.85 -20.58
CA PHE A 207 6.49 -11.15 -21.06
C PHE A 207 6.95 -11.12 -22.52
N LEU A 208 6.46 -10.18 -23.33
CA LEU A 208 6.80 -10.09 -24.75
C LEU A 208 8.28 -9.74 -24.96
N ASN A 209 8.80 -8.78 -24.21
CA ASN A 209 10.20 -8.42 -24.27
C ASN A 209 10.71 -7.88 -22.93
N PRO A 210 11.17 -8.75 -22.02
CA PRO A 210 11.62 -8.37 -20.68
C PRO A 210 12.92 -7.55 -20.69
N TYR A 211 13.72 -7.61 -21.76
CA TYR A 211 15.01 -6.94 -21.84
C TYR A 211 14.94 -5.53 -22.49
N SER A 212 13.76 -5.04 -22.80
CA SER A 212 13.55 -3.75 -23.46
C SER A 212 12.97 -2.71 -22.48
N VAL A 213 13.67 -1.57 -22.32
CA VAL A 213 13.20 -0.47 -21.46
C VAL A 213 11.83 0.08 -21.92
N PRO A 214 11.56 0.34 -23.22
CA PRO A 214 10.23 0.78 -23.65
C PRO A 214 9.10 -0.18 -23.28
N TRP A 215 9.31 -1.49 -23.41
CA TRP A 215 8.32 -2.49 -22.99
C TRP A 215 8.10 -2.50 -21.47
N MET A 216 9.16 -2.28 -20.71
CA MET A 216 9.10 -2.12 -19.26
C MET A 216 8.26 -0.90 -18.87
N VAL A 217 8.51 0.27 -19.50
CA VAL A 217 7.73 1.50 -19.25
C VAL A 217 6.27 1.27 -19.59
N MET A 218 5.97 0.68 -20.76
CA MET A 218 4.60 0.40 -21.18
C MET A 218 3.88 -0.55 -20.21
N SER A 219 4.56 -1.58 -19.75
CA SER A 219 4.04 -2.50 -18.72
C SER A 219 3.76 -1.78 -17.40
N CYS A 220 4.69 -0.97 -16.89
CA CYS A 220 4.52 -0.20 -15.66
C CYS A 220 3.33 0.77 -15.76
N VAL A 221 3.22 1.51 -16.86
CA VAL A 221 2.11 2.45 -17.10
C VAL A 221 0.77 1.72 -17.18
N THR A 222 0.67 0.65 -17.99
CA THR A 222 -0.58 -0.12 -18.13
C THR A 222 -0.98 -0.76 -16.81
N ARG A 223 -0.03 -1.30 -16.06
CA ARG A 223 -0.26 -1.86 -14.72
C ARG A 223 -0.76 -0.79 -13.74
N ALA A 224 -0.15 0.40 -13.73
CA ALA A 224 -0.56 1.50 -12.88
C ALA A 224 -1.99 1.97 -13.20
N ILE A 225 -2.36 2.07 -14.49
CA ILE A 225 -3.72 2.36 -14.94
C ILE A 225 -4.69 1.31 -14.40
N GLY A 226 -4.31 0.04 -14.48
CA GLY A 226 -5.14 -1.07 -14.02
C GLY A 226 -5.28 -1.16 -12.50
N LEU A 227 -4.24 -0.83 -11.73
CA LEU A 227 -4.29 -0.86 -10.26
C LEU A 227 -4.99 0.36 -9.66
N ALA A 228 -5.09 1.48 -10.38
CA ALA A 228 -5.70 2.70 -9.89
C ALA A 228 -7.16 2.53 -9.44
N PRO A 229 -8.06 1.87 -10.21
CA PRO A 229 -9.42 1.61 -9.78
C PRO A 229 -9.52 0.84 -8.48
N LEU A 230 -8.72 -0.21 -8.32
CA LEU A 230 -8.71 -1.02 -7.12
C LEU A 230 -8.27 -0.21 -5.89
N ASN A 231 -7.20 0.58 -6.03
CA ASN A 231 -6.73 1.49 -4.97
C ASN A 231 -7.78 2.54 -4.62
N ALA A 232 -8.49 3.10 -5.61
CA ALA A 232 -9.50 4.12 -5.40
C ALA A 232 -10.70 3.62 -4.56
N VAL A 233 -11.12 2.37 -4.73
CA VAL A 233 -12.34 1.83 -4.09
C VAL A 233 -12.09 1.04 -2.81
N VAL A 234 -10.86 0.67 -2.51
CA VAL A 234 -10.52 -0.29 -1.45
C VAL A 234 -11.05 0.12 -0.07
N PHE A 235 -10.93 1.38 0.31
CA PHE A 235 -11.47 1.89 1.58
C PHE A 235 -13.00 2.02 1.56
N GLY A 236 -13.58 2.35 0.42
CA GLY A 236 -15.03 2.33 0.22
C GLY A 236 -15.62 0.92 0.38
N MET A 237 -14.95 -0.11 -0.15
CA MET A 237 -15.35 -1.51 0.04
C MET A 237 -15.30 -1.95 1.51
N ILE A 238 -14.31 -1.49 2.27
CA ILE A 238 -14.28 -1.78 3.72
C ILE A 238 -15.50 -1.21 4.42
N GLY A 239 -15.90 0.03 4.10
CA GLY A 239 -17.12 0.62 4.62
C GLY A 239 -18.36 -0.25 4.34
N ASP A 240 -18.46 -0.80 3.13
CA ASP A 240 -19.57 -1.69 2.76
C ASP A 240 -19.54 -3.01 3.55
N VAL A 241 -18.36 -3.58 3.83
CA VAL A 241 -18.21 -4.78 4.68
C VAL A 241 -18.62 -4.50 6.13
N VAL A 242 -18.34 -3.29 6.64
CA VAL A 242 -18.82 -2.85 7.96
C VAL A 242 -20.33 -2.80 8.01
N GLU A 243 -20.95 -2.19 7.00
CA GLU A 243 -22.43 -2.10 6.91
C GLU A 243 -23.09 -3.47 6.79
N PHE A 244 -22.55 -4.34 5.95
CA PHE A 244 -23.05 -5.72 5.84
C PHE A 244 -22.91 -6.48 7.16
N GLY A 245 -21.77 -6.33 7.85
CA GLY A 245 -21.55 -6.90 9.17
C GLY A 245 -22.59 -6.41 10.18
N GLN A 246 -22.86 -5.11 10.22
CA GLN A 246 -23.87 -4.51 11.08
C GLN A 246 -25.29 -4.99 10.73
N TRP A 247 -25.64 -5.08 9.46
CA TRP A 247 -26.93 -5.60 9.02
C TRP A 247 -27.15 -7.04 9.47
N LYS A 248 -26.13 -7.89 9.34
CA LYS A 248 -26.23 -9.33 9.67
C LYS A 248 -26.18 -9.62 11.17
N THR A 249 -25.38 -8.87 11.94
CA THR A 249 -25.05 -9.19 13.34
C THR A 249 -25.60 -8.19 14.34
N HIS A 250 -26.17 -7.08 13.87
CA HIS A 250 -26.59 -5.91 14.67
C HIS A 250 -25.47 -5.29 15.50
N VAL A 251 -24.20 -5.67 15.24
CA VAL A 251 -23.02 -5.17 15.92
C VAL A 251 -22.12 -4.48 14.88
N ARG A 252 -21.79 -3.21 15.12
CA ARG A 252 -20.90 -2.45 14.25
C ARG A 252 -19.45 -2.65 14.68
N GLN A 253 -18.57 -3.08 13.74
CA GLN A 253 -17.22 -3.53 14.03
C GLN A 253 -16.18 -2.87 13.11
N GLU A 254 -16.21 -1.56 12.96
CA GLU A 254 -15.32 -0.81 12.05
C GLU A 254 -13.85 -1.07 12.36
N SER A 255 -13.43 -0.81 13.59
CA SER A 255 -12.03 -0.92 13.99
C SER A 255 -11.46 -2.34 13.82
N LEU A 256 -12.28 -3.39 14.06
CA LEU A 256 -11.85 -4.79 13.88
C LEU A 256 -11.67 -5.14 12.40
N ILE A 257 -12.53 -4.64 11.52
CA ILE A 257 -12.43 -4.88 10.07
C ILE A 257 -11.18 -4.17 9.51
N PHE A 258 -10.94 -2.92 9.91
CA PHE A 258 -9.72 -2.20 9.54
C PHE A 258 -8.46 -2.86 10.11
N ALA A 259 -8.50 -3.35 11.34
CA ALA A 259 -7.39 -4.11 11.93
C ALA A 259 -7.08 -5.37 11.11
N GLY A 260 -8.12 -6.11 10.70
CA GLY A 260 -7.98 -7.27 9.84
C GLY A 260 -7.31 -6.93 8.51
N GLY A 261 -7.75 -5.88 7.82
CA GLY A 261 -7.10 -5.38 6.60
C GLY A 261 -5.62 -5.01 6.82
N SER A 262 -5.32 -4.31 7.92
CA SER A 262 -3.94 -3.96 8.29
C SER A 262 -3.07 -5.19 8.58
N ILE A 263 -3.62 -6.24 9.19
CA ILE A 263 -2.93 -7.52 9.37
C ILE A 263 -2.66 -8.16 8.01
N GLY A 264 -3.66 -8.21 7.12
CA GLY A 264 -3.51 -8.75 5.77
C GLY A 264 -2.36 -8.10 5.00
N THR A 265 -2.27 -6.77 5.01
CA THR A 265 -1.18 -6.05 4.33
C THR A 265 0.20 -6.36 4.92
N LYS A 266 0.32 -6.43 6.25
CA LYS A 266 1.60 -6.74 6.91
C LYS A 266 2.03 -8.18 6.69
N VAL A 267 1.10 -9.13 6.79
CA VAL A 267 1.36 -10.54 6.49
C VAL A 267 1.76 -10.71 5.03
N GLY A 268 1.03 -10.07 4.09
CA GLY A 268 1.34 -10.10 2.67
C GLY A 268 2.75 -9.57 2.37
N ALA A 269 3.11 -8.40 2.92
CA ALA A 269 4.44 -7.83 2.76
C ALA A 269 5.55 -8.71 3.37
N GLY A 270 5.30 -9.29 4.54
CA GLY A 270 6.24 -10.22 5.21
C GLY A 270 6.48 -11.49 4.39
N VAL A 271 5.40 -12.12 3.92
CA VAL A 271 5.46 -13.31 3.06
C VAL A 271 6.20 -13.00 1.75
N ALA A 272 5.87 -11.86 1.12
CA ALA A 272 6.54 -11.41 -0.10
C ALA A 272 8.05 -11.23 0.11
N SER A 273 8.46 -10.57 1.18
CA SER A 273 9.88 -10.33 1.50
C SER A 273 10.63 -11.63 1.77
N ALA A 274 10.02 -12.56 2.52
CA ALA A 274 10.61 -13.87 2.80
C ALA A 274 10.72 -14.73 1.53
N ALA A 275 9.66 -14.77 0.73
CA ALA A 275 9.66 -15.51 -0.55
C ALA A 275 10.70 -14.95 -1.52
N MET A 276 10.83 -13.62 -1.63
CA MET A 276 11.83 -12.97 -2.48
C MET A 276 13.25 -13.32 -2.06
N THR A 277 13.56 -13.21 -0.76
CA THR A 277 14.89 -13.55 -0.25
C THR A 277 15.21 -15.02 -0.50
N GLY A 278 14.24 -15.90 -0.27
CA GLY A 278 14.38 -17.35 -0.56
C GLY A 278 14.61 -17.63 -2.05
N LEU A 279 13.81 -17.05 -2.93
CA LEU A 279 13.93 -17.23 -4.38
C LEU A 279 15.27 -16.69 -4.92
N LEU A 280 15.71 -15.52 -4.47
CA LEU A 280 17.01 -14.96 -4.85
C LEU A 280 18.16 -15.86 -4.38
N SER A 281 18.08 -16.39 -3.14
CA SER A 281 19.07 -17.34 -2.62
C SER A 281 19.10 -18.64 -3.43
N LEU A 282 17.94 -19.20 -3.78
CA LEU A 282 17.84 -20.37 -4.66
C LEU A 282 18.39 -20.11 -6.07
N GLY A 283 18.27 -18.88 -6.58
CA GLY A 283 18.87 -18.44 -7.82
C GLY A 283 20.39 -18.28 -7.75
N GLY A 284 21.00 -18.41 -6.56
CA GLY A 284 22.44 -18.23 -6.37
C GLY A 284 22.87 -16.76 -6.31
N TYR A 285 21.96 -15.84 -5.92
CA TYR A 285 22.29 -14.43 -5.77
C TYR A 285 23.37 -14.21 -4.69
N ILE A 286 24.46 -13.55 -5.08
CA ILE A 286 25.60 -13.26 -4.20
C ILE A 286 25.40 -11.87 -3.60
N SER A 287 25.12 -11.81 -2.27
CA SER A 287 25.03 -10.57 -1.52
C SER A 287 26.41 -10.14 -1.04
N THR A 288 26.93 -9.03 -1.56
CA THR A 288 28.17 -8.43 -1.11
C THR A 288 27.98 -7.02 -0.64
N ALA A 289 28.62 -6.68 0.49
CA ALA A 289 28.62 -5.32 1.03
C ALA A 289 29.49 -4.34 0.22
N SER A 290 30.39 -4.86 -0.62
CA SER A 290 31.34 -4.10 -1.43
C SER A 290 31.12 -4.33 -2.92
N GLY A 291 30.53 -3.35 -3.59
CA GLY A 291 30.70 -3.08 -5.00
C GLY A 291 30.21 -4.13 -6.01
N SER A 292 30.78 -4.10 -7.16
CA SER A 292 30.41 -4.81 -8.38
C SER A 292 30.84 -6.27 -8.38
N VAL A 293 29.95 -7.17 -7.96
CA VAL A 293 30.11 -8.61 -8.25
C VAL A 293 29.23 -8.95 -9.45
N THR A 294 29.82 -9.59 -10.44
CA THR A 294 29.07 -10.20 -11.54
C THR A 294 28.20 -11.32 -10.98
N GLN A 295 26.88 -11.17 -11.11
CA GLN A 295 25.94 -12.19 -10.65
C GLN A 295 25.93 -13.38 -11.64
N PRO A 296 25.77 -14.61 -11.16
CA PRO A 296 25.65 -15.77 -12.03
C PRO A 296 24.36 -15.68 -12.88
N ASP A 297 24.38 -16.28 -14.07
CA ASP A 297 23.23 -16.26 -15.00
C ASP A 297 21.95 -16.82 -14.35
N SER A 298 22.07 -17.81 -13.47
CA SER A 298 20.95 -18.35 -12.72
C SER A 298 20.25 -17.30 -11.84
N ALA A 299 21.02 -16.40 -11.21
CA ALA A 299 20.46 -15.30 -10.41
C ALA A 299 19.79 -14.25 -11.31
N LEU A 300 20.36 -13.95 -12.47
CA LEU A 300 19.75 -13.03 -13.44
C LEU A 300 18.40 -13.57 -13.95
N HIS A 301 18.37 -14.84 -14.34
CA HIS A 301 17.11 -15.50 -14.73
C HIS A 301 16.09 -15.52 -13.60
N MET A 302 16.51 -15.72 -12.35
CA MET A 302 15.61 -15.68 -11.19
C MET A 302 15.04 -14.29 -10.99
N ILE A 303 15.82 -13.21 -11.10
CA ILE A 303 15.35 -11.83 -11.03
C ILE A 303 14.25 -11.57 -12.08
N VAL A 304 14.48 -12.00 -13.33
CA VAL A 304 13.50 -11.87 -14.41
C VAL A 304 12.22 -12.65 -14.09
N ASN A 305 12.34 -13.88 -13.62
CA ASN A 305 11.20 -14.74 -13.30
C ASN A 305 10.37 -14.20 -12.11
N ILE A 306 11.03 -13.66 -11.09
CA ILE A 306 10.35 -13.03 -9.96
C ILE A 306 9.56 -11.80 -10.44
N TYR A 307 10.14 -10.95 -11.28
CA TYR A 307 9.43 -9.78 -11.79
C TYR A 307 8.28 -10.15 -12.74
N LYS A 308 8.44 -11.23 -13.51
CA LYS A 308 7.36 -11.78 -14.35
C LYS A 308 6.19 -12.32 -13.53
N GLY A 309 6.47 -13.15 -12.54
CA GLY A 309 5.44 -13.89 -11.79
C GLY A 309 4.88 -13.14 -10.60
N GLY A 310 5.71 -12.36 -9.88
CA GLY A 310 5.31 -11.71 -8.64
C GLY A 310 4.08 -10.79 -8.74
N PRO A 311 4.01 -9.89 -9.72
CA PRO A 311 2.84 -9.01 -9.88
C PRO A 311 1.58 -9.70 -10.41
N LEU A 312 1.64 -10.96 -10.83
CA LEU A 312 0.47 -11.73 -11.28
C LEU A 312 -0.36 -12.30 -10.11
N ILE A 313 0.23 -12.33 -8.91
CA ILE A 313 -0.44 -12.76 -7.68
C ILE A 313 -1.39 -11.68 -7.18
#